data_bee39c27ebdd5bee9d06bbec4cfe3e3a
#
_entry.id   bee39c27ebdd5bee9d06bbec4cfe3e3a
#
_cell.length_a   1.000
_cell.length_b   1.000
_cell.length_c   1.000
_cell.angle_alpha   90.00
_cell.angle_beta   90.00
_cell.angle_gamma   90.00
#
_symmetry.space_group_name_H-M   'P 1'
#
loop_
_entity.id
_entity.type
_entity.pdbx_description
1 polymer ?
#
loop_
_entity_poly.entity_id
_entity_poly.type
_entity_poly.pdbx_seq_one_letter_code
_entity_poly.pdbx_strand_id
1 'polypeptide(L)'
;MPNVSTLLSGLKIDLGITTTAYDDRLQIYLQTAQARITEEGITLTESIEDGLLTQQYAGWLWHKRDTGEGMPRMLRYALNNRVFSEKMK
;
A
#
# COMPACT_ATOMS: atom_id res chain seq x y z
N MET A 1 0.16 -12.03 5.23
CA MET A 1 0.50 -10.82 4.44
C MET A 1 0.01 -10.98 3.01
N PRO A 2 -0.63 -9.97 2.45
CA PRO A 2 -1.17 -10.09 1.08
C PRO A 2 -0.06 -10.36 0.06
N ASN A 3 -0.41 -11.14 -0.97
CA ASN A 3 0.53 -11.51 -2.03
C ASN A 3 0.76 -10.33 -2.98
N VAL A 4 2.01 -9.92 -3.14
CA VAL A 4 2.36 -8.76 -3.97
C VAL A 4 1.93 -8.96 -5.43
N SER A 5 2.10 -10.17 -5.97
CA SER A 5 1.70 -10.45 -7.34
C SER A 5 0.21 -10.24 -7.56
N THR A 6 -0.62 -10.63 -6.59
CA THR A 6 -2.06 -10.42 -6.65
C THR A 6 -2.41 -8.94 -6.58
N LEU A 7 -1.71 -8.19 -5.74
CA LEU A 7 -1.98 -6.76 -5.56
C LEU A 7 -1.52 -5.93 -6.75
N LEU A 8 -0.57 -6.41 -7.52
CA LEU A 8 -0.02 -5.67 -8.65
C LEU A 8 -1.10 -5.30 -9.67
N SER A 9 -1.95 -6.25 -10.03
CA SER A 9 -3.02 -6.01 -11.00
C SER A 9 -3.95 -4.88 -10.55
N GLY A 10 -4.38 -4.91 -9.28
CA GLY A 10 -5.25 -3.87 -8.73
C GLY A 10 -4.56 -2.52 -8.69
N LEU A 11 -3.31 -2.49 -8.29
CA LEU A 11 -2.55 -1.24 -8.26
C LEU A 11 -2.43 -0.63 -9.65
N LYS A 12 -2.16 -1.45 -10.68
CA LYS A 12 -2.04 -0.97 -12.05
C LYS A 12 -3.35 -0.36 -12.53
N ILE A 13 -4.47 -1.00 -12.20
CA ILE A 13 -5.79 -0.46 -12.56
C ILE A 13 -6.00 0.89 -11.90
N ASP A 14 -5.69 1.01 -10.62
CA ASP A 14 -5.86 2.25 -9.86
C ASP A 14 -5.01 3.39 -10.42
N LEU A 15 -3.81 3.07 -10.92
CA LEU A 15 -2.89 4.06 -11.46
C LEU A 15 -3.07 4.31 -12.96
N GLY A 16 -3.94 3.54 -13.62
CA GLY A 16 -4.17 3.67 -15.05
C GLY A 16 -3.01 3.17 -15.90
N ILE A 17 -2.22 2.23 -15.39
CA ILE A 17 -1.06 1.69 -16.09
C ILE A 17 -1.46 0.41 -16.81
N THR A 18 -1.28 0.36 -18.14
CA THR A 18 -1.68 -0.78 -18.96
C THR A 18 -0.49 -1.60 -19.48
N THR A 19 0.73 -1.08 -19.37
CA THR A 19 1.93 -1.77 -19.87
C THR A 19 2.58 -2.58 -18.75
N THR A 20 3.51 -3.46 -19.13
CA THR A 20 4.30 -4.22 -18.16
C THR A 20 5.62 -3.53 -17.83
N ALA A 21 5.89 -2.37 -18.44
CA ALA A 21 7.16 -1.67 -18.31
C ALA A 21 7.53 -1.32 -16.87
N TYR A 22 6.52 -1.09 -16.02
CA TYR A 22 6.73 -0.67 -14.63
C TYR A 22 6.45 -1.77 -13.62
N ASP A 23 6.19 -3.00 -14.05
CA ASP A 23 5.77 -4.06 -13.13
C ASP A 23 6.79 -4.32 -12.03
N ASP A 24 8.08 -4.40 -12.37
CA ASP A 24 9.11 -4.64 -11.37
C ASP A 24 9.18 -3.51 -10.35
N ARG A 25 9.08 -2.27 -10.82
CA ARG A 25 9.13 -1.11 -9.95
C ARG A 25 7.90 -1.05 -9.04
N LEU A 26 6.74 -1.34 -9.59
CA LEU A 26 5.50 -1.34 -8.80
C LEU A 26 5.51 -2.44 -7.74
N GLN A 27 6.10 -3.60 -8.04
CA GLN A 27 6.27 -4.66 -7.04
C GLN A 27 7.14 -4.19 -5.89
N ILE A 28 8.20 -3.45 -6.19
CA ILE A 28 9.06 -2.88 -5.14
C ILE A 28 8.28 -1.93 -4.25
N TYR A 29 7.43 -1.07 -4.84
CA TYR A 29 6.59 -0.17 -4.05
C TYR A 29 5.59 -0.92 -3.19
N LEU A 30 5.01 -2.01 -3.70
CA LEU A 30 4.11 -2.84 -2.89
C LEU A 30 4.85 -3.50 -1.74
N GLN A 31 6.03 -4.03 -1.97
CA GLN A 31 6.86 -4.62 -0.93
C GLN A 31 7.26 -3.58 0.12
N THR A 32 7.64 -2.39 -0.34
CA THR A 32 7.99 -1.28 0.55
C THR A 32 6.79 -0.86 1.39
N ALA A 33 5.61 -0.78 0.77
CA ALA A 33 4.38 -0.46 1.49
C ALA A 33 4.10 -1.47 2.59
N GLN A 34 4.23 -2.76 2.30
CA GLN A 34 4.02 -3.80 3.31
C GLN A 34 5.01 -3.66 4.47
N ALA A 35 6.27 -3.40 4.16
CA ALA A 35 7.29 -3.23 5.18
C ALA A 35 6.99 -2.02 6.08
N ARG A 36 6.64 -0.89 5.46
CA ARG A 36 6.35 0.33 6.20
C ARG A 36 5.10 0.21 7.07
N ILE A 37 4.05 -0.42 6.55
CA ILE A 37 2.82 -0.66 7.30
C ILE A 37 3.11 -1.56 8.50
N THR A 38 3.89 -2.61 8.31
CA THR A 38 4.27 -3.52 9.37
C THR A 38 5.10 -2.81 10.44
N GLU A 39 5.98 -1.91 10.04
CA GLU A 39 6.78 -1.12 10.97
C GLU A 39 5.94 -0.24 11.88
N GLU A 40 4.74 0.17 11.43
CA GLU A 40 3.84 0.96 12.26
C GLU A 40 3.10 0.14 13.32
N GLY A 41 3.26 -1.18 13.30
CA GLY A 41 2.64 -2.06 14.29
C GLY A 41 1.39 -2.75 13.77
N ILE A 42 1.16 -2.76 12.47
CA ILE A 42 -0.01 -3.38 11.86
C ILE A 42 0.37 -4.77 11.35
N THR A 43 -0.43 -5.77 11.71
CA THR A 43 -0.29 -7.12 11.16
C THR A 43 -1.18 -7.24 9.92
N LEU A 44 -0.55 -7.31 8.74
CA LEU A 44 -1.29 -7.47 7.50
C LEU A 44 -1.76 -8.91 7.34
N THR A 45 -3.03 -9.08 6.99
CA THR A 45 -3.66 -10.39 6.75
C THR A 45 -3.92 -10.56 5.27
N GLU A 46 -4.59 -11.66 4.91
CA GLU A 46 -4.97 -11.93 3.52
C GLU A 46 -6.31 -11.27 3.16
N SER A 47 -6.85 -10.41 4.01
CA SER A 47 -8.15 -9.78 3.76
C SER A 47 -8.08 -8.81 2.59
N ILE A 48 -9.23 -8.57 1.97
CA ILE A 48 -9.35 -7.58 0.89
C ILE A 48 -8.97 -6.20 1.41
N GLU A 49 -9.38 -5.88 2.63
CA GLU A 49 -9.10 -4.57 3.24
C GLU A 49 -7.62 -4.32 3.40
N ASP A 50 -6.87 -5.34 3.82
CA ASP A 50 -5.42 -5.20 3.98
C ASP A 50 -4.73 -5.10 2.63
N GLY A 51 -5.24 -5.78 1.61
CA GLY A 51 -4.75 -5.63 0.25
C GLY A 51 -4.96 -4.21 -0.27
N LEU A 52 -6.16 -3.65 -0.05
CA LEU A 52 -6.47 -2.28 -0.46
C LEU A 52 -5.59 -1.27 0.28
N LEU A 53 -5.37 -1.47 1.56
CA LEU A 53 -4.49 -0.59 2.34
C LEU A 53 -3.07 -0.59 1.77
N THR A 54 -2.57 -1.77 1.43
CA THR A 54 -1.24 -1.90 0.83
C THR A 54 -1.18 -1.18 -0.52
N GLN A 55 -2.22 -1.36 -1.36
CA GLN A 55 -2.29 -0.71 -2.67
C GLN A 55 -2.35 0.81 -2.54
N GLN A 56 -3.11 1.33 -1.59
CA GLN A 56 -3.21 2.77 -1.37
C GLN A 56 -1.86 3.35 -0.95
N TYR A 57 -1.16 2.66 -0.07
CA TYR A 57 0.16 3.10 0.38
C TYR A 57 1.16 3.09 -0.78
N ALA A 58 1.17 2.02 -1.56
CA ALA A 58 2.05 1.90 -2.72
C ALA A 58 1.73 2.96 -3.78
N GLY A 59 0.44 3.25 -3.98
CA GLY A 59 0.01 4.29 -4.90
C GLY A 59 0.51 5.67 -4.49
N TRP A 60 0.45 5.96 -3.18
CA TRP A 60 1.01 7.21 -2.68
C TRP A 60 2.52 7.27 -2.91
N LEU A 61 3.25 6.18 -2.68
CA LEU A 61 4.69 6.13 -2.94
C LEU A 61 5.00 6.40 -4.41
N TRP A 62 4.18 5.85 -5.30
CA TRP A 62 4.33 6.07 -6.73
C TRP A 62 4.14 7.54 -7.10
N HIS A 63 3.08 8.18 -6.57
CA HIS A 63 2.79 9.58 -6.87
C HIS A 63 3.85 10.52 -6.29
N LYS A 64 4.28 10.27 -5.06
CA LYS A 64 5.19 11.18 -4.38
C LYS A 64 6.59 11.17 -5.00
N ARG A 65 6.95 10.15 -5.79
CA ARG A 65 8.27 10.10 -6.43
C ARG A 65 8.52 11.32 -7.33
N ASP A 66 7.44 11.87 -7.90
CA ASP A 66 7.53 13.04 -8.79
C ASP A 66 7.23 14.35 -8.06
N THR A 67 6.32 14.33 -7.09
CA THR A 67 5.79 15.54 -6.48
C THR A 67 6.33 15.81 -5.08
N GLY A 68 6.82 14.77 -4.39
CA GLY A 68 7.27 14.91 -3.01
C GLY A 68 6.14 15.18 -2.03
N GLU A 69 4.87 15.00 -2.44
CA GLU A 69 3.73 15.33 -1.60
C GLU A 69 3.64 14.44 -0.36
N GLY A 70 3.07 14.98 0.72
CA GLY A 70 2.87 14.23 1.94
C GLY A 70 1.78 13.19 1.81
N MET A 71 1.71 12.29 2.80
CA MET A 71 0.72 11.22 2.82
C MET A 71 -0.70 11.79 2.84
N PRO A 72 -1.61 11.28 2.00
CA PRO A 72 -3.01 11.71 2.04
C PRO A 72 -3.61 11.50 3.43
N ARG A 73 -4.44 12.45 3.86
CA ARG A 73 -5.05 12.41 5.19
C ARG A 73 -5.85 11.13 5.41
N MET A 74 -6.62 10.69 4.42
CA MET A 74 -7.45 9.49 4.54
C MET A 74 -6.59 8.24 4.75
N LEU A 75 -5.45 8.16 4.06
CA LEU A 75 -4.53 7.05 4.25
C LEU A 75 -3.95 7.08 5.66
N ARG A 76 -3.55 8.26 6.15
CA ARG A 76 -3.03 8.40 7.51
C ARG A 76 -4.07 7.98 8.55
N TYR A 77 -5.32 8.35 8.35
CA TYR A 77 -6.40 7.95 9.25
C TYR A 77 -6.59 6.42 9.25
N ALA A 78 -6.57 5.81 8.07
CA ALA A 78 -6.73 4.36 7.97
C ALA A 78 -5.60 3.63 8.72
N LEU A 79 -4.37 4.08 8.57
CA LEU A 79 -3.22 3.51 9.26
C LEU A 79 -3.33 3.70 10.77
N ASN A 80 -3.70 4.89 11.22
CA ASN A 80 -3.84 5.16 12.64
C ASN A 80 -4.93 4.30 13.28
N ASN A 81 -6.05 4.12 12.58
CA ASN A 81 -7.13 3.26 13.07
C ASN A 81 -6.68 1.81 13.20
N ARG A 82 -5.89 1.31 12.24
CA ARG A 82 -5.39 -0.05 12.31
C ARG A 82 -4.37 -0.22 13.44
N VAL A 83 -3.48 0.75 13.64
CA VAL A 83 -2.54 0.72 14.76
C VAL A 83 -3.30 0.67 16.08
N PHE A 84 -4.33 1.51 16.21
CA PHE A 84 -5.15 1.52 17.42
C PHE A 84 -5.83 0.17 17.64
N SER A 85 -6.41 -0.42 16.60
CA SER A 85 -7.04 -1.74 16.68
C SER A 85 -6.05 -2.82 17.12
N GLU A 86 -4.82 -2.79 16.60
CA GLU A 86 -3.80 -3.77 16.99
C GLU A 86 -3.47 -3.67 18.47
N LYS A 87 -3.43 -2.45 19.00
CA LYS A 87 -3.13 -2.24 20.43
C LYS A 87 -4.27 -2.70 21.35
N MET A 88 -5.47 -2.80 20.82
CA MET A 88 -6.66 -3.21 21.58
C MET A 88 -6.80 -4.73 21.68
N LYS A 89 -6.02 -5.50 20.95
CA LYS A 89 -6.08 -6.96 20.96
C LYS A 89 -5.42 -7.57 22.19
#